data_defd0c6f8c47a44a9c0309bb06a9ecd6
#
_entry.id   defd0c6f8c47a44a9c0309bb06a9ecd6
#
_cell.length_a   1.000
_cell.length_b   1.000
_cell.length_c   1.000
_cell.angle_alpha   90.00
_cell.angle_beta   90.00
_cell.angle_gamma   90.00
#
_symmetry.space_group_name_H-M   'P 1'
#
loop_
_entity.id
_entity.type
_entity.pdbx_description
1 polymer ?
#
loop_
_entity_poly.entity_id
_entity_poly.type
_entity_poly.pdbx_seq_one_letter_code
_entity_poly.pdbx_strand_id
1 'polypeptide(L)'
;MDLTVARKMIQKYVAGHSEFLKRALTADRYYDNLNDILFAPSRQEKEAKGDIENPMRTADNRIPMSFYSLLVDQKVSYLFTAPPLFDTHSDDVNKVITDTLGGSYASRIQELATNASNAG
;
A
#
# COMPACT_ATOMS: atom_id res chain seq x y z
N MET A 1 23.75 18.49 19.74
CA MET A 1 22.59 18.70 18.82
C MET A 1 21.63 19.61 19.56
N ASP A 2 21.34 20.79 19.02
CA ASP A 2 20.50 21.76 19.70
C ASP A 2 19.04 21.29 19.73
N LEU A 3 18.37 21.42 20.88
CA LEU A 3 16.99 20.97 21.10
C LEU A 3 16.00 21.63 20.13
N THR A 4 16.28 22.88 19.74
CA THR A 4 15.50 23.64 18.79
C THR A 4 15.57 23.07 17.36
N VAL A 5 16.73 22.59 16.96
CA VAL A 5 16.95 21.92 15.66
C VAL A 5 16.25 20.57 15.64
N ALA A 6 16.35 19.80 16.71
CA ALA A 6 15.65 18.51 16.83
C ALA A 6 14.12 18.69 16.74
N ARG A 7 13.54 19.67 17.44
CA ARG A 7 12.11 19.98 17.35
C ARG A 7 11.66 20.35 15.94
N LYS A 8 12.41 21.21 15.24
CA LYS A 8 12.09 21.58 13.86
C LYS A 8 12.14 20.40 12.90
N MET A 9 13.12 19.50 13.07
CA MET A 9 13.18 18.25 12.28
C MET A 9 11.97 17.38 12.54
N ILE A 10 11.61 17.12 13.80
CA ILE A 10 10.43 16.31 14.15
C ILE A 10 9.17 16.91 13.55
N GLN A 11 8.95 18.22 13.70
CA GLN A 11 7.77 18.90 13.13
C GLN A 11 7.69 18.76 11.61
N LYS A 12 8.82 18.87 10.90
CA LYS A 12 8.89 18.69 9.44
C LYS A 12 8.51 17.24 9.04
N TYR A 13 9.02 16.25 9.75
CA TYR A 13 8.70 14.85 9.47
C TYR A 13 7.26 14.48 9.81
N VAL A 14 6.73 14.99 10.92
CA VAL A 14 5.32 14.77 11.31
C VAL A 14 4.36 15.42 10.30
N ALA A 15 4.67 16.60 9.80
CA ALA A 15 3.85 17.26 8.78
C ALA A 15 3.80 16.47 7.45
N GLY A 16 4.95 15.93 7.01
CA GLY A 16 5.01 15.06 5.81
C GLY A 16 4.32 13.71 5.99
N HIS A 17 4.30 13.19 7.22
CA HIS A 17 3.74 11.87 7.52
C HIS A 17 2.20 11.82 7.36
N SER A 18 1.51 12.92 7.56
CA SER A 18 0.04 12.97 7.44
C SER A 18 -0.45 12.68 6.01
N GLU A 19 0.26 13.15 4.99
CA GLU A 19 -0.07 12.85 3.60
C GLU A 19 0.24 11.41 3.20
N PHE A 20 1.35 10.89 3.71
CA PHE A 20 1.69 9.49 3.56
C PHE A 20 0.61 8.59 4.16
N LEU A 21 0.17 8.86 5.40
CA LEU A 21 -0.91 8.11 6.05
C LEU A 21 -2.21 8.14 5.24
N LYS A 22 -2.60 9.30 4.70
CA LYS A 22 -3.82 9.39 3.87
C LYS A 22 -3.72 8.50 2.64
N ARG A 23 -2.56 8.48 1.97
CA ARG A 23 -2.34 7.62 0.79
C ARG A 23 -2.36 6.15 1.16
N ALA A 24 -1.68 5.77 2.24
CA ALA A 24 -1.65 4.39 2.73
C ALA A 24 -3.05 3.90 3.11
N LEU A 25 -3.81 4.67 3.89
CA LEU A 25 -5.19 4.33 4.24
C LEU A 25 -6.10 4.22 3.01
N THR A 26 -5.91 5.09 2.01
CA THR A 26 -6.67 4.99 0.76
C THR A 26 -6.30 3.72 0.00
N ALA A 27 -5.03 3.38 -0.06
CA ALA A 27 -4.55 2.16 -0.72
C ALA A 27 -5.09 0.89 -0.04
N ASP A 28 -5.09 0.85 1.30
CA ASP A 28 -5.67 -0.26 2.06
C ASP A 28 -7.16 -0.43 1.77
N ARG A 29 -7.93 0.66 1.71
CA ARG A 29 -9.35 0.62 1.34
C ARG A 29 -9.59 0.07 -0.06
N TYR A 30 -8.72 0.42 -1.02
CA TYR A 30 -8.78 -0.15 -2.37
C TYR A 30 -8.33 -1.62 -2.40
N TYR A 31 -7.35 -1.97 -1.60
CA TYR A 31 -6.90 -3.36 -1.46
C TYR A 31 -8.01 -4.25 -0.89
N ASP A 32 -8.69 -3.79 0.16
CA ASP A 32 -9.82 -4.48 0.79
C ASP A 32 -11.12 -4.38 -0.02
N ASN A 33 -11.10 -3.68 -1.16
CA ASN A 33 -12.25 -3.47 -2.03
C ASN A 33 -13.49 -2.91 -1.31
N LEU A 34 -13.30 -1.89 -0.49
CA LEU A 34 -14.38 -1.26 0.31
C LEU A 34 -15.33 -0.39 -0.53
N ASN A 35 -15.38 -0.60 -1.83
CA ASN A 35 -16.29 0.08 -2.77
C ASN A 35 -16.11 1.61 -2.85
N ASP A 36 -14.96 2.13 -2.49
CA ASP A 36 -14.67 3.57 -2.50
C ASP A 36 -14.88 4.21 -3.87
N ILE A 37 -14.72 3.44 -4.94
CA ILE A 37 -14.95 3.91 -6.30
C ILE A 37 -16.42 4.33 -6.54
N LEU A 38 -17.36 3.73 -5.81
CA LEU A 38 -18.80 4.09 -5.93
C LEU A 38 -19.10 5.43 -5.27
N PHE A 39 -18.30 5.82 -4.26
CA PHE A 39 -18.47 7.07 -3.51
C PHE A 39 -17.53 8.18 -4.00
N ALA A 40 -16.63 7.87 -4.92
CA ALA A 40 -15.79 8.90 -5.52
C ALA A 40 -16.65 9.88 -6.33
N PRO A 41 -16.38 11.20 -6.26
CA PRO A 41 -17.15 12.17 -7.03
C PRO A 41 -17.07 11.84 -8.53
N SER A 42 -18.23 11.81 -9.19
CA SER A 42 -18.30 11.54 -10.62
C SER A 42 -17.58 12.63 -11.40
N ARG A 43 -17.18 12.33 -12.63
CA ARG A 43 -16.58 13.33 -13.51
C ARG A 43 -17.53 14.51 -13.73
N GLN A 44 -18.82 14.26 -13.76
CA GLN A 44 -19.87 15.27 -13.90
C GLN A 44 -19.98 16.21 -12.70
N GLU A 45 -19.81 15.70 -11.46
CA GLU A 45 -19.79 16.54 -10.26
C GLU A 45 -18.55 17.45 -10.21
N LYS A 46 -17.46 17.02 -10.83
CA LYS A 46 -16.25 17.85 -10.99
C LYS A 46 -16.40 18.90 -12.07
N GLU A 47 -17.12 18.58 -13.15
CA GLU A 47 -17.39 19.48 -14.28
C GLU A 47 -18.54 20.44 -13.98
N ALA A 48 -19.53 20.05 -13.17
CA ALA A 48 -20.65 20.91 -12.76
C ALA A 48 -20.25 22.07 -11.83
N LYS A 49 -19.04 22.08 -11.32
CA LYS A 49 -18.46 23.26 -10.65
C LYS A 49 -17.90 24.33 -11.58
N GLY A 50 -17.93 24.10 -12.89
CA GLY A 50 -17.55 25.06 -13.93
C GLY A 50 -18.58 25.01 -15.05
N ASP A 51 -19.49 25.98 -15.05
CA ASP A 51 -20.36 26.45 -16.13
C ASP A 51 -20.32 25.68 -17.47
N ILE A 52 -20.97 24.54 -17.56
CA ILE A 52 -21.43 24.03 -18.87
C ILE A 52 -22.77 23.30 -18.68
N GLU A 53 -23.83 23.96 -19.12
CA GLU A 53 -25.12 23.38 -19.38
C GLU A 53 -25.04 22.27 -20.45
N ASN A 54 -24.75 21.06 -20.04
CA ASN A 54 -25.09 19.92 -20.86
C ASN A 54 -25.30 18.67 -19.99
N PRO A 55 -26.55 18.35 -19.61
CA PRO A 55 -26.85 17.13 -18.89
C PRO A 55 -26.88 15.95 -19.85
N MET A 56 -25.82 15.69 -20.58
CA MET A 56 -25.64 14.38 -21.16
C MET A 56 -25.37 13.44 -19.99
N ARG A 57 -26.41 12.76 -19.52
CA ARG A 57 -26.37 11.70 -18.55
C ARG A 57 -25.41 10.62 -19.05
N THR A 58 -24.15 10.78 -18.79
CA THR A 58 -23.17 9.70 -18.95
C THR A 58 -23.51 8.65 -17.92
N ALA A 59 -23.84 7.46 -18.38
CA ALA A 59 -24.11 6.33 -17.50
C ALA A 59 -22.94 6.16 -16.52
N ASP A 60 -23.25 6.07 -15.24
CA ASP A 60 -22.25 5.80 -14.20
C ASP A 60 -21.97 4.30 -14.18
N ASN A 61 -21.00 3.88 -14.98
CA ASN A 61 -20.61 2.48 -15.13
C ASN A 61 -19.47 2.10 -14.16
N ARG A 62 -19.41 2.71 -12.99
CA ARG A 62 -18.41 2.35 -11.98
C ARG A 62 -18.74 0.98 -11.40
N ILE A 63 -17.83 0.05 -11.57
CA ILE A 63 -17.96 -1.31 -11.05
C ILE A 63 -16.84 -1.50 -10.00
N PRO A 64 -17.19 -1.87 -8.76
CA PRO A 64 -16.17 -2.21 -7.76
C PRO A 64 -15.50 -3.52 -8.20
N MET A 65 -14.22 -3.45 -8.48
CA MET A 65 -13.42 -4.61 -8.86
C MET A 65 -12.12 -4.62 -8.05
N SER A 66 -11.71 -5.80 -7.62
CA SER A 66 -10.49 -6.03 -6.85
C SER A 66 -9.21 -6.01 -7.71
N PHE A 67 -9.16 -5.14 -8.73
CA PHE A 67 -7.97 -5.04 -9.59
C PHE A 67 -6.73 -4.57 -8.83
N TYR A 68 -6.91 -3.69 -7.85
CA TYR A 68 -5.78 -3.19 -7.08
C TYR A 68 -5.16 -4.31 -6.24
N SER A 69 -5.95 -5.08 -5.50
CA SER A 69 -5.45 -6.23 -4.74
C SER A 69 -4.80 -7.26 -5.66
N LEU A 70 -5.42 -7.55 -6.80
CA LEU A 70 -4.86 -8.49 -7.79
C LEU A 70 -3.46 -8.03 -8.26
N LEU A 71 -3.27 -6.76 -8.57
CA LEU A 71 -1.97 -6.23 -9.00
C LEU A 71 -0.93 -6.27 -7.89
N VAL A 72 -1.32 -5.94 -6.65
CA VAL A 72 -0.42 -6.02 -5.49
C VAL A 72 -0.03 -7.47 -5.23
N ASP A 73 -0.98 -8.39 -5.23
CA ASP A 73 -0.74 -9.81 -4.99
C ASP A 73 0.14 -10.43 -6.09
N GLN A 74 -0.09 -10.08 -7.35
CA GLN A 74 0.77 -10.50 -8.45
C GLN A 74 2.21 -9.97 -8.28
N LYS A 75 2.37 -8.70 -7.92
CA LYS A 75 3.68 -8.10 -7.67
C LYS A 75 4.41 -8.81 -6.54
N VAL A 76 3.72 -9.05 -5.43
CA VAL A 76 4.29 -9.72 -4.25
C VAL A 76 4.64 -11.18 -4.58
N SER A 77 3.72 -11.90 -5.24
CA SER A 77 3.96 -13.29 -5.66
C SER A 77 5.13 -13.42 -6.62
N TYR A 78 5.30 -12.46 -7.52
CA TYR A 78 6.46 -12.44 -8.44
C TYR A 78 7.79 -12.21 -7.70
N LEU A 79 7.80 -11.33 -6.71
CA LEU A 79 9.00 -11.02 -5.91
C LEU A 79 9.38 -12.16 -4.95
N PHE A 80 8.38 -12.89 -4.44
CA PHE A 80 8.56 -13.95 -3.44
C PHE A 80 8.07 -15.31 -3.96
N THR A 81 8.47 -15.65 -5.19
CA THR A 81 8.14 -16.95 -5.81
C THR A 81 8.71 -18.13 -5.03
N ALA A 82 9.83 -17.94 -4.36
CA ALA A 82 10.47 -18.93 -3.49
C ALA A 82 10.69 -18.34 -2.10
N PRO A 83 10.65 -19.16 -1.04
CA PRO A 83 11.01 -18.70 0.29
C PRO A 83 12.46 -18.19 0.32
N PRO A 84 12.75 -17.15 1.12
CA PRO A 84 14.11 -16.64 1.23
C PRO A 84 15.03 -17.69 1.80
N LEU A 85 16.16 -17.90 1.13
CA LEU A 85 17.23 -18.81 1.57
C LEU A 85 18.33 -17.99 2.20
N PHE A 86 18.86 -18.50 3.31
CA PHE A 86 20.01 -17.91 3.98
C PHE A 86 21.25 -18.73 3.64
N ASP A 87 22.27 -18.08 3.10
CA ASP A 87 23.57 -18.67 2.83
C ASP A 87 24.64 -17.92 3.61
N THR A 88 25.09 -18.53 4.72
CA THR A 88 26.13 -17.97 5.60
C THR A 88 27.47 -18.68 5.47
N HIS A 89 27.64 -19.53 4.45
CA HIS A 89 28.83 -20.37 4.25
C HIS A 89 29.09 -21.37 5.39
N SER A 90 28.12 -21.57 6.30
CA SER A 90 28.19 -22.51 7.42
C SER A 90 26.83 -23.18 7.60
N ASP A 91 26.78 -24.49 7.45
CA ASP A 91 25.55 -25.26 7.58
C ASP A 91 24.94 -25.17 8.99
N ASP A 92 25.76 -25.11 10.01
CA ASP A 92 25.30 -25.01 11.40
C ASP A 92 24.63 -23.68 11.67
N VAL A 93 25.16 -22.57 11.11
CA VAL A 93 24.57 -21.24 11.22
C VAL A 93 23.29 -21.16 10.44
N ASN A 94 23.24 -21.68 9.22
CA ASN A 94 22.04 -21.74 8.39
C ASN A 94 20.91 -22.51 9.10
N LYS A 95 21.25 -23.62 9.75
CA LYS A 95 20.28 -24.40 10.52
C LYS A 95 19.72 -23.60 11.70
N VAL A 96 20.59 -22.95 12.50
CA VAL A 96 20.16 -22.11 13.62
C VAL A 96 19.24 -20.97 13.16
N ILE A 97 19.57 -20.31 12.05
CA ILE A 97 18.74 -19.23 11.49
C ILE A 97 17.37 -19.79 11.08
N THR A 98 17.33 -20.90 10.34
CA THR A 98 16.10 -21.53 9.87
C THR A 98 15.23 -21.98 11.04
N ASP A 99 15.81 -22.58 12.06
CA ASP A 99 15.09 -23.03 13.27
C ASP A 99 14.57 -21.84 14.10
N THR A 100 15.33 -20.73 14.15
CA THR A 100 14.94 -19.53 14.91
C THR A 100 13.84 -18.74 14.22
N LEU A 101 13.92 -18.58 12.89
CA LEU A 101 12.93 -17.81 12.12
C LEU A 101 11.63 -18.58 11.91
N GLY A 102 11.72 -19.91 11.88
CA GLY A 102 10.57 -20.81 11.77
C GLY A 102 9.85 -20.76 10.41
N GLY A 103 8.88 -21.66 10.24
CA GLY A 103 8.14 -21.80 8.98
C GLY A 103 7.25 -20.63 8.62
N SER A 104 6.93 -19.71 9.55
CA SER A 104 6.10 -18.54 9.32
C SER A 104 6.86 -17.32 8.76
N TYR A 105 8.20 -17.40 8.65
CA TYR A 105 9.03 -16.26 8.23
C TYR A 105 8.69 -15.81 6.79
N ALA A 106 8.54 -16.75 5.87
CA ALA A 106 8.22 -16.46 4.48
C ALA A 106 6.86 -15.73 4.35
N SER A 107 5.83 -16.19 5.07
CA SER A 107 4.51 -15.54 5.04
C SER A 107 4.54 -14.14 5.66
N ARG A 108 5.31 -13.92 6.71
CA ARG A 108 5.48 -12.59 7.32
C ARG A 108 6.20 -11.61 6.39
N ILE A 109 7.18 -12.09 5.61
CA ILE A 109 7.84 -11.25 4.60
C ILE A 109 6.88 -10.90 3.47
N GLN A 110 6.04 -11.84 3.03
CA GLN A 110 5.03 -11.55 2.02
C GLN A 110 4.01 -10.53 2.53
N GLU A 111 3.53 -10.67 3.76
CA GLU A 111 2.64 -9.69 4.39
C GLU A 111 3.29 -8.30 4.49
N LEU A 112 4.55 -8.24 4.93
CA LEU A 112 5.33 -7.00 4.96
C LEU A 112 5.45 -6.36 3.58
N ALA A 113 5.72 -7.17 2.54
CA ALA A 113 5.83 -6.69 1.17
C ALA A 113 4.49 -6.19 0.62
N THR A 114 3.38 -6.85 0.96
CA THR A 114 2.02 -6.40 0.62
C THR A 114 1.74 -5.04 1.27
N ASN A 115 1.99 -4.90 2.57
CA ASN A 115 1.79 -3.65 3.29
C ASN A 115 2.70 -2.53 2.77
N ALA A 116 3.97 -2.84 2.48
CA ALA A 116 4.89 -1.88 1.88
C ALA A 116 4.47 -1.46 0.47
N SER A 117 3.90 -2.38 -0.32
CA SER A 117 3.39 -2.09 -1.66
C SER A 117 2.15 -1.21 -1.62
N ASN A 118 1.30 -1.34 -0.58
CA ASN A 118 0.13 -0.50 -0.36
C ASN A 118 0.52 0.90 0.14
N ALA A 119 1.52 0.99 0.98
CA ALA A 119 1.98 2.27 1.52
C ALA A 119 2.72 3.15 0.49
N GLY A 120 3.22 2.59 -0.59
CA GLY A 120 3.90 3.29 -1.70
C GLY A 120 5.39 3.22 -1.59
#